data_11be5ab493c80c5d2a80fd0b9f67e07a
#
_entry.id   11be5ab493c80c5d2a80fd0b9f67e07a
#
_cell.length_a   1.000
_cell.length_b   1.000
_cell.length_c   1.000
_cell.angle_alpha   90.00
_cell.angle_beta   90.00
_cell.angle_gamma   90.00
#
_symmetry.space_group_name_H-M   'P 1'
#
loop_
_entity.id
_entity.type
_entity.pdbx_description
1 polymer ?
#
loop_
_entity_poly.entity_id
_entity_poly.type
_entity_poly.pdbx_seq_one_letter_code
_entity_poly.pdbx_strand_id
1 'polypeptide(L)'
;KPFAAAKGAPNVLLIMTDDVGFAASSTFGGAIPTPTLDKLAKTGLRYNTFHTTALCSPTRAALLTGRNHHTNATGVITEMGTGYPGYNSLMPKSSGSLGEILKQNGYNTAWFGKNHNVPDWQTSQAGPFDLWPTALGFERFYGFIGGDTDQWHPAIYDGTNPVEAPNDPNYHFDADLADHAIAWIRQQNSLAPDKPFFAYYTPGLTHAPHHAPKEWIAKFKGKFDMGWDKLREQTLARQIQLGVVPAGTKLTPRPKAIPSWESRNADEKKLYAHMMEVYAGSLAFVDYNIGRVIAAVEE
;
A
#
# COMPACT_ATOMS: atom_id res chain seq x y z
N LYS A 1 31.66 -15.04 11.29
CA LYS A 1 31.55 -14.07 10.19
C LYS A 1 30.09 -13.65 10.13
N PRO A 2 29.77 -12.36 9.97
CA PRO A 2 28.43 -11.96 9.67
C PRO A 2 28.01 -12.65 8.36
N PHE A 3 26.75 -13.09 8.27
CA PHE A 3 26.20 -13.62 7.04
C PHE A 3 26.23 -12.50 5.98
N ALA A 4 26.82 -12.77 4.85
CA ALA A 4 26.78 -11.89 3.70
C ALA A 4 25.80 -12.45 2.68
N ALA A 5 25.10 -11.58 1.98
CA ALA A 5 24.26 -11.99 0.85
C ALA A 5 25.10 -12.69 -0.23
N ALA A 6 24.47 -13.54 -1.02
CA ALA A 6 25.13 -14.18 -2.15
C ALA A 6 25.67 -13.08 -3.11
N LYS A 7 26.82 -13.35 -3.74
CA LYS A 7 27.37 -12.41 -4.72
C LYS A 7 26.36 -12.17 -5.86
N GLY A 8 26.05 -10.90 -6.11
CA GLY A 8 25.08 -10.51 -7.13
C GLY A 8 23.61 -10.65 -6.68
N ALA A 9 23.35 -10.80 -5.39
CA ALA A 9 21.99 -10.75 -4.86
C ALA A 9 21.35 -9.41 -5.20
N PRO A 10 20.11 -9.38 -5.75
CA PRO A 10 19.47 -8.14 -6.20
C PRO A 10 18.96 -7.32 -5.03
N ASN A 11 18.85 -6.00 -5.24
CA ASN A 11 18.01 -5.16 -4.40
C ASN A 11 16.53 -5.54 -4.58
N VAL A 12 15.76 -5.42 -3.52
CA VAL A 12 14.33 -5.73 -3.52
C VAL A 12 13.55 -4.52 -3.02
N LEU A 13 12.68 -3.98 -3.87
CA LEU A 13 11.68 -2.99 -3.50
C LEU A 13 10.30 -3.67 -3.57
N LEU A 14 9.68 -3.88 -2.40
CA LEU A 14 8.33 -4.41 -2.29
C LEU A 14 7.36 -3.25 -2.04
N ILE A 15 6.40 -3.06 -2.94
CA ILE A 15 5.43 -1.98 -2.84
C ILE A 15 4.04 -2.58 -2.59
N MET A 16 3.34 -2.08 -1.58
CA MET A 16 1.97 -2.45 -1.29
C MET A 16 1.11 -1.20 -1.18
N THR A 17 0.25 -0.98 -2.15
CA THR A 17 -0.79 0.05 -2.10
C THR A 17 -1.94 -0.40 -1.21
N ASP A 18 -2.69 0.55 -0.63
CA ASP A 18 -3.78 0.28 0.29
C ASP A 18 -5.14 0.63 -0.34
N ASP A 19 -6.13 -0.26 -0.19
CA ASP A 19 -7.48 -0.12 -0.76
C ASP A 19 -7.52 0.15 -2.28
N VAL A 20 -6.59 -0.46 -3.02
CA VAL A 20 -6.56 -0.42 -4.48
C VAL A 20 -7.09 -1.73 -5.05
N GLY A 21 -8.33 -1.71 -5.51
CA GLY A 21 -8.95 -2.86 -6.13
C GLY A 21 -8.38 -3.17 -7.52
N PHE A 22 -8.52 -4.43 -7.97
CA PHE A 22 -8.07 -4.92 -9.29
C PHE A 22 -8.49 -4.03 -10.46
N ALA A 23 -9.68 -3.42 -10.38
CA ALA A 23 -10.25 -2.58 -11.42
C ALA A 23 -9.99 -1.07 -11.25
N ALA A 24 -9.13 -0.64 -10.32
CA ALA A 24 -8.85 0.77 -10.07
C ALA A 24 -7.78 1.32 -11.03
N SER A 25 -6.62 0.67 -11.07
CA SER A 25 -5.46 1.06 -11.88
C SER A 25 -5.66 0.78 -13.37
N SER A 26 -5.17 1.69 -14.23
CA SER A 26 -5.11 1.47 -15.70
C SER A 26 -4.36 0.21 -16.08
N THR A 27 -3.38 -0.20 -15.30
CA THR A 27 -2.58 -1.42 -15.50
C THR A 27 -3.44 -2.68 -15.63
N PHE A 28 -4.58 -2.71 -14.94
CA PHE A 28 -5.56 -3.80 -15.00
C PHE A 28 -6.90 -3.37 -15.62
N GLY A 29 -6.90 -2.34 -16.47
CA GLY A 29 -8.07 -1.86 -17.20
C GLY A 29 -8.95 -0.89 -16.43
N GLY A 30 -8.53 -0.41 -15.26
CA GLY A 30 -9.21 0.61 -14.48
C GLY A 30 -9.25 1.97 -15.19
N ALA A 31 -10.04 2.88 -14.64
CA ALA A 31 -10.23 4.21 -15.22
C ALA A 31 -9.18 5.23 -14.76
N ILE A 32 -8.38 4.89 -13.75
CA ILE A 32 -7.40 5.81 -13.17
C ILE A 32 -6.04 5.54 -13.81
N PRO A 33 -5.46 6.52 -14.52
CA PRO A 33 -4.12 6.39 -15.08
C PRO A 33 -3.07 6.21 -13.99
N THR A 34 -2.29 5.15 -14.10
CA THR A 34 -1.16 4.81 -13.23
C THR A 34 0.09 4.52 -14.09
N PRO A 35 0.69 5.58 -14.68
CA PRO A 35 1.76 5.42 -15.68
C PRO A 35 3.01 4.71 -15.11
N THR A 36 3.28 4.81 -13.83
CA THR A 36 4.38 4.09 -13.17
C THR A 36 4.14 2.59 -13.18
N LEU A 37 2.96 2.16 -12.70
CA LEU A 37 2.58 0.74 -12.70
C LEU A 37 2.45 0.20 -14.13
N ASP A 38 1.97 1.03 -15.08
CA ASP A 38 1.91 0.67 -16.51
C ASP A 38 3.31 0.43 -17.09
N LYS A 39 4.31 1.25 -16.71
CA LYS A 39 5.71 1.07 -17.12
C LYS A 39 6.26 -0.25 -16.57
N LEU A 40 6.05 -0.53 -15.29
CA LEU A 40 6.46 -1.81 -14.68
C LEU A 40 5.82 -3.02 -15.36
N ALA A 41 4.53 -2.95 -15.66
CA ALA A 41 3.81 -4.03 -16.31
C ALA A 41 4.29 -4.31 -17.77
N LYS A 42 4.87 -3.31 -18.43
CA LYS A 42 5.44 -3.48 -19.78
C LYS A 42 6.78 -4.22 -19.79
N THR A 43 7.54 -4.11 -18.71
CA THR A 43 8.89 -4.68 -18.59
C THR A 43 8.96 -5.89 -17.67
N GLY A 44 7.91 -6.13 -16.91
CA GLY A 44 7.81 -7.19 -15.92
C GLY A 44 6.65 -8.16 -16.18
N LEU A 45 6.30 -8.93 -15.16
CA LEU A 45 5.17 -9.83 -15.17
C LEU A 45 3.94 -9.17 -14.55
N ARG A 46 2.78 -9.38 -15.18
CA ARG A 46 1.49 -8.94 -14.66
C ARG A 46 0.63 -10.15 -14.32
N TYR A 47 0.44 -10.40 -13.03
CA TYR A 47 -0.39 -11.49 -12.56
C TYR A 47 -1.85 -11.06 -12.51
N ASN A 48 -2.73 -11.79 -13.20
CA ASN A 48 -4.17 -11.57 -13.22
C ASN A 48 -4.95 -12.54 -12.33
N THR A 49 -4.26 -13.45 -11.67
CA THR A 49 -4.81 -14.44 -10.72
C THR A 49 -4.03 -14.37 -9.41
N PHE A 50 -3.93 -13.17 -8.84
CA PHE A 50 -3.28 -12.92 -7.56
C PHE A 50 -4.36 -12.53 -6.54
N HIS A 51 -4.42 -13.27 -5.44
CA HIS A 51 -5.45 -13.07 -4.41
C HIS A 51 -4.82 -12.61 -3.10
N THR A 52 -5.47 -11.66 -2.46
CA THR A 52 -5.18 -11.20 -1.10
C THR A 52 -6.37 -11.53 -0.19
N THR A 53 -6.23 -11.29 1.11
CA THR A 53 -7.41 -11.24 1.98
C THR A 53 -8.20 -9.96 1.68
N ALA A 54 -9.44 -9.89 2.19
CA ALA A 54 -10.27 -8.70 2.01
C ALA A 54 -9.93 -7.55 2.98
N LEU A 55 -8.92 -7.71 3.84
CA LEU A 55 -8.56 -6.78 4.92
C LEU A 55 -7.05 -6.50 4.94
N CYS A 56 -6.68 -5.30 5.40
CA CYS A 56 -5.29 -4.84 5.42
C CYS A 56 -4.40 -5.62 6.38
N SER A 57 -4.69 -5.69 7.68
CA SER A 57 -3.83 -6.41 8.66
C SER A 57 -3.62 -7.88 8.29
N PRO A 58 -4.66 -8.66 7.94
CA PRO A 58 -4.50 -10.03 7.50
C PRO A 58 -3.62 -10.20 6.25
N THR A 59 -3.82 -9.34 5.24
CA THR A 59 -3.00 -9.36 4.02
C THR A 59 -1.54 -9.03 4.33
N ARG A 60 -1.28 -8.02 5.18
CA ARG A 60 0.07 -7.61 5.57
C ARG A 60 0.78 -8.70 6.36
N ALA A 61 0.09 -9.34 7.32
CA ALA A 61 0.63 -10.45 8.08
C ALA A 61 0.99 -11.64 7.17
N ALA A 62 0.11 -11.99 6.22
CA ALA A 62 0.35 -13.06 5.27
C ALA A 62 1.55 -12.74 4.34
N LEU A 63 1.63 -11.51 3.84
CA LEU A 63 2.74 -11.08 2.98
C LEU A 63 4.07 -11.09 3.72
N LEU A 64 4.12 -10.53 4.94
CA LEU A 64 5.34 -10.45 5.74
C LEU A 64 5.91 -11.81 6.14
N THR A 65 5.07 -12.83 6.26
CA THR A 65 5.49 -14.12 6.82
C THR A 65 5.43 -15.29 5.81
N GLY A 66 4.77 -15.08 4.66
CA GLY A 66 4.51 -16.18 3.72
C GLY A 66 3.55 -17.25 4.27
N ARG A 67 2.80 -16.95 5.35
CA ARG A 67 1.91 -17.89 6.04
C ARG A 67 0.49 -17.39 6.04
N ASN A 68 -0.47 -18.30 6.21
CA ASN A 68 -1.87 -17.95 6.37
C ASN A 68 -2.05 -16.97 7.54
N HIS A 69 -2.86 -15.94 7.34
CA HIS A 69 -3.09 -14.88 8.30
C HIS A 69 -3.67 -15.35 9.64
N HIS A 70 -4.53 -16.39 9.66
CA HIS A 70 -5.02 -16.99 10.90
C HIS A 70 -3.88 -17.69 11.69
N THR A 71 -2.95 -18.34 10.99
CA THR A 71 -1.75 -18.92 11.62
C THR A 71 -0.87 -17.85 12.26
N ASN A 72 -0.93 -16.63 11.71
CA ASN A 72 -0.23 -15.46 12.26
C ASN A 72 -1.07 -14.68 13.27
N ALA A 73 -2.13 -15.27 13.79
CA ALA A 73 -3.02 -14.65 14.78
C ALA A 73 -3.73 -13.36 14.28
N THR A 74 -3.73 -13.09 12.96
CA THR A 74 -4.25 -11.87 12.34
C THR A 74 -5.42 -12.21 11.40
N GLY A 75 -6.43 -12.92 11.92
CA GLY A 75 -7.65 -13.27 11.18
C GLY A 75 -8.59 -12.10 10.90
N VAL A 76 -8.36 -10.96 11.56
CA VAL A 76 -9.12 -9.70 11.44
C VAL A 76 -8.15 -8.52 11.57
N ILE A 77 -8.59 -7.29 11.32
CA ILE A 77 -7.77 -6.09 11.58
C ILE A 77 -7.46 -5.96 13.08
N THR A 78 -6.33 -5.33 13.39
CA THR A 78 -5.78 -5.32 14.74
C THR A 78 -6.70 -4.63 15.77
N GLU A 79 -7.48 -3.63 15.35
CA GLU A 79 -8.47 -2.93 16.19
C GLU A 79 -9.66 -3.82 16.58
N MET A 80 -9.91 -4.88 15.82
CA MET A 80 -10.98 -5.84 16.08
C MET A 80 -10.44 -7.16 16.67
N GLY A 81 -9.19 -7.16 17.12
CA GLY A 81 -8.56 -8.30 17.77
C GLY A 81 -9.36 -8.83 18.95
N THR A 82 -9.41 -10.15 19.08
CA THR A 82 -10.15 -10.84 20.15
C THR A 82 -9.23 -11.78 20.93
N GLY A 83 -9.72 -12.35 22.04
CA GLY A 83 -8.95 -13.37 22.79
C GLY A 83 -8.90 -14.75 22.15
N TYR A 84 -9.52 -14.97 21.00
CA TYR A 84 -9.53 -16.28 20.35
C TYR A 84 -8.25 -16.56 19.57
N PRO A 85 -7.77 -17.81 19.53
CA PRO A 85 -6.67 -18.22 18.67
C PRO A 85 -6.91 -17.84 17.22
N GLY A 86 -5.88 -17.31 16.56
CA GLY A 86 -5.95 -16.84 15.17
C GLY A 86 -6.49 -15.41 15.00
N TYR A 87 -6.98 -14.76 16.08
CA TYR A 87 -7.62 -13.42 16.02
C TYR A 87 -7.09 -12.45 17.07
N ASN A 88 -6.06 -12.80 17.81
CA ASN A 88 -5.56 -11.99 18.92
C ASN A 88 -4.48 -10.98 18.51
N SER A 89 -4.18 -10.85 17.23
CA SER A 89 -3.20 -9.92 16.66
C SER A 89 -1.75 -10.08 17.17
N LEU A 90 -1.46 -11.15 17.91
CA LEU A 90 -0.14 -11.44 18.45
C LEU A 90 0.62 -12.39 17.51
N MET A 91 1.21 -11.82 16.47
CA MET A 91 1.99 -12.57 15.48
C MET A 91 3.11 -13.36 16.20
N PRO A 92 3.14 -14.70 16.09
CA PRO A 92 4.16 -15.49 16.79
C PRO A 92 5.54 -15.29 16.17
N LYS A 93 6.57 -15.13 16.99
CA LYS A 93 7.97 -14.99 16.54
C LYS A 93 8.43 -16.15 15.65
N SER A 94 7.87 -17.35 15.84
CA SER A 94 8.13 -18.53 15.00
C SER A 94 7.68 -18.40 13.55
N SER A 95 6.83 -17.42 13.23
CA SER A 95 6.43 -17.17 11.85
C SER A 95 7.59 -16.68 10.99
N GLY A 96 8.50 -15.92 11.58
CA GLY A 96 9.57 -15.23 10.84
C GLY A 96 9.02 -14.19 9.86
N SER A 97 9.58 -13.01 9.85
CA SER A 97 9.20 -11.97 8.89
C SER A 97 10.17 -11.91 7.71
N LEU A 98 9.74 -11.38 6.58
CA LEU A 98 10.62 -11.07 5.45
C LEU A 98 11.80 -10.17 5.88
N GLY A 99 11.54 -9.18 6.75
CA GLY A 99 12.57 -8.31 7.28
C GLY A 99 13.67 -9.10 8.02
N GLU A 100 13.27 -9.94 8.97
CA GLU A 100 14.22 -10.76 9.75
C GLU A 100 14.96 -11.78 8.88
N ILE A 101 14.25 -12.47 7.99
CA ILE A 101 14.85 -13.48 7.09
C ILE A 101 15.89 -12.83 6.18
N LEU A 102 15.56 -11.69 5.52
CA LEU A 102 16.48 -11.03 4.61
C LEU A 102 17.65 -10.37 5.35
N LYS A 103 17.42 -9.78 6.53
CA LYS A 103 18.47 -9.25 7.40
C LYS A 103 19.48 -10.35 7.77
N GLN A 104 19.00 -11.53 8.21
CA GLN A 104 19.86 -12.68 8.53
C GLN A 104 20.61 -13.21 7.30
N ASN A 105 20.11 -12.95 6.09
CA ASN A 105 20.77 -13.30 4.83
C ASN A 105 21.58 -12.14 4.23
N GLY A 106 21.93 -11.14 5.02
CA GLY A 106 22.91 -10.12 4.66
C GLY A 106 22.36 -8.90 3.91
N TYR A 107 21.04 -8.71 3.90
CA TYR A 107 20.39 -7.50 3.37
C TYR A 107 20.35 -6.37 4.40
N ASN A 108 20.46 -5.12 3.94
CA ASN A 108 19.95 -3.97 4.68
C ASN A 108 18.44 -3.90 4.52
N THR A 109 17.70 -3.62 5.59
CA THR A 109 16.24 -3.73 5.59
C THR A 109 15.58 -2.45 6.07
N ALA A 110 14.58 -1.99 5.33
CA ALA A 110 13.80 -0.81 5.70
C ALA A 110 12.31 -1.00 5.41
N TRP A 111 11.48 -0.34 6.21
CA TRP A 111 10.04 -0.25 6.01
C TRP A 111 9.62 1.22 6.05
N PHE A 112 8.90 1.66 5.01
CA PHE A 112 8.39 3.02 4.86
C PHE A 112 6.86 2.98 4.72
N GLY A 113 6.12 3.59 5.65
CA GLY A 113 4.68 3.77 5.58
C GLY A 113 3.86 2.99 6.60
N LYS A 114 2.68 2.53 6.18
CA LYS A 114 1.70 1.86 7.01
C LYS A 114 2.18 0.51 7.53
N ASN A 115 2.07 0.31 8.85
CA ASN A 115 2.33 -0.98 9.49
C ASN A 115 1.07 -1.85 9.58
N HIS A 116 0.12 -1.48 10.42
CA HIS A 116 -1.17 -2.14 10.69
C HIS A 116 -1.08 -3.63 11.10
N ASN A 117 0.01 -4.03 11.75
CA ASN A 117 0.21 -5.38 12.30
C ASN A 117 0.58 -5.38 13.80
N VAL A 118 0.75 -4.22 14.41
CA VAL A 118 0.90 -4.09 15.85
C VAL A 118 -0.49 -4.20 16.49
N PRO A 119 -0.69 -5.02 17.54
CA PRO A 119 -1.95 -5.05 18.26
C PRO A 119 -2.33 -3.67 18.77
N ASP A 120 -3.60 -3.31 18.72
CA ASP A 120 -4.08 -1.97 19.04
C ASP A 120 -3.62 -1.48 20.42
N TRP A 121 -3.64 -2.34 21.42
CA TRP A 121 -3.17 -2.04 22.80
C TRP A 121 -1.64 -1.95 22.95
N GLN A 122 -0.87 -2.16 21.90
CA GLN A 122 0.61 -2.05 21.87
C GLN A 122 1.09 -0.94 20.94
N THR A 123 0.20 -0.10 20.43
CA THR A 123 0.56 0.97 19.47
C THR A 123 1.12 2.22 20.13
N SER A 124 1.06 2.31 21.46
CA SER A 124 1.60 3.46 22.20
C SER A 124 3.11 3.36 22.41
N GLN A 125 3.72 4.51 22.75
CA GLN A 125 5.15 4.61 23.08
C GLN A 125 5.56 3.89 24.37
N ALA A 126 4.59 3.40 25.14
CA ALA A 126 4.88 2.57 26.30
C ALA A 126 5.26 1.13 25.90
N GLY A 127 5.06 0.77 24.63
CA GLY A 127 5.31 -0.58 24.16
C GLY A 127 4.27 -1.59 24.67
N PRO A 128 4.60 -2.90 24.62
CA PRO A 128 5.87 -3.46 24.19
C PRO A 128 6.12 -3.27 22.68
N PHE A 129 7.40 -3.23 22.27
CA PHE A 129 7.81 -2.99 20.89
C PHE A 129 8.12 -4.27 20.12
N ASP A 130 7.83 -5.44 20.70
CA ASP A 130 8.19 -6.75 20.13
C ASP A 130 7.57 -7.05 18.75
N LEU A 131 6.46 -6.41 18.41
CA LEU A 131 5.76 -6.55 17.14
C LEU A 131 5.86 -5.30 16.26
N TRP A 132 6.64 -4.30 16.67
CA TRP A 132 6.94 -3.14 15.84
C TRP A 132 7.91 -3.49 14.72
N PRO A 133 7.93 -2.74 13.61
CA PRO A 133 8.78 -3.05 12.45
C PRO A 133 10.24 -3.33 12.80
N THR A 134 10.81 -2.56 13.72
CA THR A 134 12.22 -2.73 14.15
C THR A 134 12.49 -4.07 14.81
N ALA A 135 11.53 -4.62 15.56
CA ALA A 135 11.63 -5.95 16.14
C ALA A 135 11.28 -7.08 15.17
N LEU A 136 10.69 -6.75 14.01
CA LEU A 136 10.42 -7.66 12.91
C LEU A 136 11.56 -7.68 11.87
N GLY A 137 12.75 -7.19 12.23
CA GLY A 137 13.95 -7.26 11.42
C GLY A 137 14.13 -6.13 10.40
N PHE A 138 13.33 -5.06 10.47
CA PHE A 138 13.56 -3.87 9.68
C PHE A 138 14.47 -2.90 10.44
N GLU A 139 15.71 -2.74 9.96
CA GLU A 139 16.71 -1.89 10.61
C GLU A 139 16.37 -0.40 10.57
N ARG A 140 15.51 -0.02 9.62
CA ARG A 140 14.92 1.30 9.48
C ARG A 140 13.40 1.19 9.37
N PHE A 141 12.69 2.03 10.11
CA PHE A 141 11.25 2.23 9.96
C PHE A 141 10.97 3.74 9.96
N TYR A 142 10.16 4.19 9.01
CA TYR A 142 9.59 5.52 9.00
C TYR A 142 8.14 5.42 8.49
N GLY A 143 7.17 5.78 9.32
CA GLY A 143 5.77 5.59 8.96
C GLY A 143 4.82 5.70 10.12
N PHE A 144 3.67 5.05 10.02
CA PHE A 144 2.65 5.03 11.06
C PHE A 144 2.25 3.60 11.43
N ILE A 145 1.76 3.42 12.67
CA ILE A 145 1.52 2.09 13.23
C ILE A 145 0.10 1.61 13.00
N GLY A 146 -0.88 2.51 13.05
CA GLY A 146 -2.31 2.18 12.92
C GLY A 146 -2.77 1.85 11.50
N GLY A 147 -4.09 1.76 11.35
CA GLY A 147 -4.76 1.44 10.09
C GLY A 147 -4.81 2.58 9.09
N ASP A 148 -4.81 3.82 9.56
CA ASP A 148 -4.84 5.04 8.75
C ASP A 148 -4.10 6.18 9.44
N THR A 149 -3.90 7.27 8.72
CA THR A 149 -3.38 8.52 9.26
C THR A 149 -3.83 9.71 8.40
N ASP A 150 -3.93 10.89 9.00
CA ASP A 150 -4.09 12.14 8.27
C ASP A 150 -2.84 12.41 7.42
N GLN A 151 -3.01 12.93 6.19
CA GLN A 151 -1.88 13.14 5.30
C GLN A 151 -1.20 14.50 5.49
N TRP A 152 -1.85 15.45 6.15
CA TRP A 152 -1.29 16.77 6.49
C TRP A 152 -0.85 16.87 7.94
N HIS A 153 -1.46 16.06 8.83
CA HIS A 153 -1.15 15.97 10.26
C HIS A 153 -0.99 14.51 10.70
N PRO A 154 -0.04 13.76 10.11
CA PRO A 154 0.12 12.33 10.38
C PRO A 154 0.71 12.05 11.76
N ALA A 155 0.36 10.90 12.33
CA ALA A 155 1.04 10.33 13.49
C ALA A 155 2.25 9.50 13.03
N ILE A 156 3.42 10.11 12.96
CA ILE A 156 4.64 9.50 12.38
C ILE A 156 5.53 8.94 13.47
N TYR A 157 6.18 7.83 13.15
CA TYR A 157 7.27 7.24 13.92
C TYR A 157 8.52 7.06 13.07
N ASP A 158 9.67 7.36 13.66
CA ASP A 158 11.00 7.01 13.20
C ASP A 158 11.57 5.93 14.12
N GLY A 159 11.63 4.70 13.66
CA GLY A 159 11.85 3.55 14.52
C GLY A 159 10.67 3.36 15.49
N THR A 160 10.93 3.60 16.78
CA THR A 160 9.90 3.61 17.84
C THR A 160 9.64 5.00 18.41
N ASN A 161 10.30 6.04 17.88
CA ASN A 161 10.19 7.39 18.36
C ASN A 161 9.14 8.17 17.54
N PRO A 162 8.21 8.89 18.19
CA PRO A 162 7.31 9.76 17.48
C PRO A 162 8.07 10.93 16.87
N VAL A 163 7.64 11.37 15.71
CA VAL A 163 8.18 12.50 14.98
C VAL A 163 7.07 13.45 14.61
N GLU A 164 7.28 14.73 14.79
CA GLU A 164 6.33 15.74 14.33
C GLU A 164 6.51 15.98 12.82
N ALA A 165 5.41 16.11 12.12
CA ALA A 165 5.43 16.53 10.73
C ALA A 165 5.97 17.96 10.61
N PRO A 166 6.70 18.29 9.52
CA PRO A 166 7.16 19.65 9.27
C PRO A 166 5.98 20.64 9.27
N ASN A 167 6.17 21.80 9.87
CA ASN A 167 5.20 22.90 9.82
C ASN A 167 5.32 23.63 8.47
N ASP A 168 4.91 22.96 7.40
CA ASP A 168 4.89 23.48 6.03
C ASP A 168 3.45 23.38 5.50
N PRO A 169 2.85 24.48 5.02
CA PRO A 169 1.50 24.46 4.45
C PRO A 169 1.36 23.57 3.21
N ASN A 170 2.48 23.21 2.57
CA ASN A 170 2.51 22.30 1.43
C ASN A 170 2.88 20.86 1.81
N TYR A 171 3.06 20.59 3.12
CA TYR A 171 3.41 19.25 3.58
C TYR A 171 2.33 18.25 3.19
N HIS A 172 2.79 17.08 2.76
CA HIS A 172 1.94 15.92 2.49
C HIS A 172 2.71 14.64 2.80
N PHE A 173 2.17 13.83 3.69
CA PHE A 173 2.87 12.65 4.22
C PHE A 173 3.30 11.65 3.14
N ASP A 174 2.48 11.39 2.12
CA ASP A 174 2.86 10.43 1.06
C ASP A 174 4.07 10.93 0.24
N ALA A 175 4.22 12.24 0.05
CA ALA A 175 5.41 12.83 -0.59
C ALA A 175 6.63 12.75 0.32
N ASP A 176 6.48 13.08 1.59
CA ASP A 176 7.52 12.99 2.62
C ASP A 176 8.00 11.54 2.79
N LEU A 177 7.08 10.58 2.79
CA LEU A 177 7.39 9.16 2.84
C LEU A 177 8.27 8.72 1.66
N ALA A 178 7.96 9.21 0.46
CA ALA A 178 8.78 8.94 -0.72
C ALA A 178 10.18 9.58 -0.58
N ASP A 179 10.28 10.80 -0.05
CA ASP A 179 11.55 11.47 0.17
C ASP A 179 12.44 10.70 1.15
N HIS A 180 11.87 10.20 2.25
CA HIS A 180 12.58 9.37 3.22
C HIS A 180 13.06 8.04 2.61
N ALA A 181 12.23 7.38 1.82
CA ALA A 181 12.60 6.15 1.12
C ALA A 181 13.74 6.39 0.12
N ILE A 182 13.64 7.43 -0.71
CA ILE A 182 14.66 7.83 -1.69
C ILE A 182 15.98 8.16 -1.00
N ALA A 183 15.94 8.97 0.05
CA ALA A 183 17.15 9.33 0.80
C ALA A 183 17.85 8.09 1.36
N TRP A 184 17.09 7.15 1.93
CA TRP A 184 17.64 5.90 2.45
C TRP A 184 18.22 5.02 1.34
N ILE A 185 17.54 4.84 0.21
CA ILE A 185 18.02 4.04 -0.94
C ILE A 185 19.35 4.61 -1.45
N ARG A 186 19.42 5.92 -1.69
CA ARG A 186 20.65 6.58 -2.12
C ARG A 186 21.78 6.44 -1.10
N GLN A 187 21.45 6.50 0.19
CA GLN A 187 22.43 6.27 1.26
C GLN A 187 22.97 4.84 1.22
N GLN A 188 22.11 3.81 1.01
CA GLN A 188 22.58 2.43 0.90
C GLN A 188 23.48 2.24 -0.31
N ASN A 189 23.11 2.75 -1.47
CA ASN A 189 23.94 2.68 -2.68
C ASN A 189 25.30 3.36 -2.49
N SER A 190 25.36 4.45 -1.74
CA SER A 190 26.60 5.19 -1.48
C SER A 190 27.50 4.54 -0.43
N LEU A 191 26.94 4.07 0.68
CA LEU A 191 27.70 3.56 1.83
C LEU A 191 28.03 2.07 1.73
N ALA A 192 27.21 1.29 1.05
CA ALA A 192 27.33 -0.16 0.96
C ALA A 192 26.92 -0.69 -0.42
N PRO A 193 27.61 -0.28 -1.51
CA PRO A 193 27.21 -0.59 -2.88
C PRO A 193 27.19 -2.10 -3.20
N ASP A 194 27.97 -2.90 -2.47
CA ASP A 194 28.03 -4.36 -2.62
C ASP A 194 27.04 -5.11 -1.72
N LYS A 195 26.30 -4.41 -0.87
CA LYS A 195 25.34 -5.02 0.04
C LYS A 195 23.91 -4.76 -0.46
N PRO A 196 23.14 -5.80 -0.81
CA PRO A 196 21.78 -5.60 -1.27
C PRO A 196 20.88 -5.07 -0.15
N PHE A 197 19.80 -4.38 -0.55
CA PHE A 197 18.79 -3.91 0.38
C PHE A 197 17.40 -4.51 0.07
N PHE A 198 16.58 -4.56 1.10
CA PHE A 198 15.16 -4.82 1.03
C PHE A 198 14.42 -3.59 1.57
N ALA A 199 13.69 -2.90 0.71
CA ALA A 199 12.83 -1.79 1.06
C ALA A 199 11.36 -2.22 0.92
N TYR A 200 10.58 -2.12 2.00
CA TYR A 200 9.14 -2.33 2.00
C TYR A 200 8.45 -0.97 2.06
N TYR A 201 7.82 -0.57 0.94
CA TYR A 201 7.18 0.73 0.76
C TYR A 201 5.65 0.57 0.74
N THR A 202 5.00 1.13 1.74
CA THR A 202 3.57 0.95 2.01
C THR A 202 2.87 2.28 2.24
N PRO A 203 2.58 3.06 1.18
CA PRO A 203 1.88 4.32 1.32
C PRO A 203 0.53 4.14 2.02
N GLY A 204 0.09 5.14 2.76
CA GLY A 204 -1.20 5.13 3.47
C GLY A 204 -2.38 5.42 2.56
N LEU A 205 -2.20 6.24 1.53
CA LEU A 205 -3.16 6.39 0.44
C LEU A 205 -3.17 5.08 -0.40
N THR A 206 -4.28 4.61 -0.93
CA THR A 206 -5.59 5.27 -1.10
C THR A 206 -6.61 4.94 0.00
N HIS A 207 -6.19 4.45 1.15
CA HIS A 207 -7.09 4.29 2.30
C HIS A 207 -7.71 5.64 2.72
N ALA A 208 -8.93 5.62 3.23
CA ALA A 208 -9.52 6.81 3.85
C ALA A 208 -8.70 7.25 5.08
N PRO A 209 -8.61 8.55 5.39
CA PRO A 209 -9.19 9.68 4.64
C PRO A 209 -8.46 9.91 3.30
N HIS A 210 -9.25 10.15 2.23
CA HIS A 210 -8.69 10.37 0.90
C HIS A 210 -8.15 11.81 0.75
N HIS A 211 -7.11 12.11 1.47
CA HIS A 211 -6.48 13.43 1.54
C HIS A 211 -5.53 13.65 0.36
N ALA A 212 -6.05 13.69 -0.86
CA ALA A 212 -5.24 13.99 -2.04
C ALA A 212 -5.01 15.51 -2.21
N PRO A 213 -3.84 15.95 -2.74
CA PRO A 213 -3.63 17.34 -3.11
C PRO A 213 -4.65 17.81 -4.15
N LYS A 214 -5.15 19.05 -4.00
CA LYS A 214 -6.25 19.60 -4.81
C LYS A 214 -5.97 19.56 -6.32
N GLU A 215 -4.74 19.80 -6.72
CA GLU A 215 -4.31 19.76 -8.12
C GLU A 215 -4.37 18.35 -8.72
N TRP A 216 -4.24 17.31 -7.90
CA TRP A 216 -4.39 15.92 -8.34
C TRP A 216 -5.87 15.56 -8.50
N ILE A 217 -6.73 16.00 -7.60
CA ILE A 217 -8.19 15.81 -7.70
C ILE A 217 -8.71 16.51 -8.96
N ALA A 218 -8.25 17.74 -9.23
CA ALA A 218 -8.68 18.55 -10.37
C ALA A 218 -8.44 17.88 -11.73
N LYS A 219 -7.44 16.97 -11.84
CA LYS A 219 -7.18 16.20 -13.07
C LYS A 219 -8.35 15.26 -13.44
N PHE A 220 -9.22 14.95 -12.49
CA PHE A 220 -10.32 14.00 -12.66
C PHE A 220 -11.71 14.66 -12.71
N LYS A 221 -11.79 15.98 -12.67
CA LYS A 221 -13.06 16.71 -12.70
C LYS A 221 -13.95 16.26 -13.87
N GLY A 222 -15.17 15.82 -13.55
CA GLY A 222 -16.18 15.36 -14.51
C GLY A 222 -15.94 13.97 -15.12
N LYS A 223 -14.84 13.31 -14.78
CA LYS A 223 -14.49 12.00 -15.39
C LYS A 223 -15.35 10.84 -14.90
N PHE A 224 -16.13 11.02 -13.84
CA PHE A 224 -16.96 9.99 -13.23
C PHE A 224 -18.44 10.31 -13.23
N ASP A 225 -18.88 11.33 -13.98
CA ASP A 225 -20.29 11.73 -14.09
C ASP A 225 -21.18 10.64 -14.71
N MET A 226 -20.58 9.68 -15.45
CA MET A 226 -21.28 8.54 -16.01
C MET A 226 -21.76 7.53 -14.94
N GLY A 227 -21.21 7.61 -13.73
CA GLY A 227 -21.56 6.76 -12.61
C GLY A 227 -21.01 5.33 -12.67
N TRP A 228 -21.21 4.60 -11.57
CA TRP A 228 -20.57 3.29 -11.35
C TRP A 228 -21.07 2.18 -12.27
N ASP A 229 -22.33 2.18 -12.69
CA ASP A 229 -22.85 1.13 -13.59
C ASP A 229 -22.12 1.21 -14.95
N LYS A 230 -22.01 2.41 -15.52
CA LYS A 230 -21.31 2.63 -16.79
C LYS A 230 -19.80 2.44 -16.67
N LEU A 231 -19.23 2.88 -15.56
CA LEU A 231 -17.80 2.70 -15.27
C LEU A 231 -17.41 1.21 -15.25
N ARG A 232 -18.25 0.34 -14.63
CA ARG A 232 -18.03 -1.11 -14.59
C ARG A 232 -18.03 -1.72 -16.00
N GLU A 233 -18.97 -1.33 -16.87
CA GLU A 233 -19.05 -1.80 -18.26
C GLU A 233 -17.77 -1.41 -19.04
N GLN A 234 -17.38 -0.16 -18.94
CA GLN A 234 -16.18 0.36 -19.61
C GLN A 234 -14.91 -0.30 -19.09
N THR A 235 -14.83 -0.57 -17.81
CA THR A 235 -13.68 -1.24 -17.19
C THR A 235 -13.57 -2.67 -17.70
N LEU A 236 -14.67 -3.45 -17.73
CA LEU A 236 -14.64 -4.80 -18.29
C LEU A 236 -14.20 -4.81 -19.76
N ALA A 237 -14.71 -3.86 -20.56
CA ALA A 237 -14.32 -3.75 -21.96
C ALA A 237 -12.81 -3.55 -22.12
N ARG A 238 -12.21 -2.64 -21.32
CA ARG A 238 -10.75 -2.43 -21.29
C ARG A 238 -9.98 -3.64 -20.79
N GLN A 239 -10.48 -4.34 -19.78
CA GLN A 239 -9.87 -5.55 -19.23
C GLN A 239 -9.80 -6.68 -20.27
N ILE A 240 -10.85 -6.87 -21.05
CA ILE A 240 -10.89 -7.83 -22.16
C ILE A 240 -9.88 -7.40 -23.24
N GLN A 241 -9.88 -6.13 -23.62
CA GLN A 241 -8.95 -5.58 -24.63
C GLN A 241 -7.48 -5.77 -24.21
N LEU A 242 -7.16 -5.59 -22.94
CA LEU A 242 -5.81 -5.77 -22.39
C LEU A 242 -5.45 -7.25 -22.15
N GLY A 243 -6.39 -8.17 -22.31
CA GLY A 243 -6.20 -9.59 -22.04
C GLY A 243 -6.00 -9.92 -20.57
N VAL A 244 -6.36 -9.03 -19.65
CA VAL A 244 -6.27 -9.29 -18.20
C VAL A 244 -7.41 -10.16 -17.70
N VAL A 245 -8.51 -10.25 -18.46
CA VAL A 245 -9.59 -11.21 -18.26
C VAL A 245 -9.90 -11.90 -19.61
N PRO A 246 -10.43 -13.13 -19.61
CA PRO A 246 -10.80 -13.84 -20.85
C PRO A 246 -11.85 -13.07 -21.67
N ALA A 247 -11.79 -13.17 -22.99
CA ALA A 247 -12.69 -12.48 -23.92
C ALA A 247 -14.19 -12.78 -23.67
N GLY A 248 -14.52 -13.97 -23.16
CA GLY A 248 -15.88 -14.38 -22.83
C GLY A 248 -16.37 -13.95 -21.44
N THR A 249 -15.58 -13.18 -20.69
CA THR A 249 -15.95 -12.73 -19.34
C THR A 249 -17.19 -11.85 -19.38
N LYS A 250 -18.15 -12.19 -18.54
CA LYS A 250 -19.41 -11.43 -18.38
C LYS A 250 -19.37 -10.62 -17.10
N LEU A 251 -19.86 -9.39 -17.19
CA LEU A 251 -20.02 -8.54 -16.00
C LEU A 251 -21.04 -9.18 -15.06
N THR A 252 -20.68 -9.33 -13.79
CA THR A 252 -21.60 -9.82 -12.77
C THR A 252 -22.75 -8.83 -12.55
N PRO A 253 -23.94 -9.29 -12.16
CA PRO A 253 -25.02 -8.39 -11.74
C PRO A 253 -24.52 -7.43 -10.65
N ARG A 254 -25.03 -6.18 -10.65
CA ARG A 254 -24.76 -5.27 -9.53
C ARG A 254 -25.29 -5.88 -8.22
N PRO A 255 -24.53 -5.86 -7.13
CA PRO A 255 -25.01 -6.30 -5.82
C PRO A 255 -26.29 -5.57 -5.44
N LYS A 256 -27.29 -6.29 -4.89
CA LYS A 256 -28.58 -5.69 -4.50
C LYS A 256 -28.49 -4.57 -3.48
N ALA A 257 -27.46 -4.61 -2.62
CA ALA A 257 -27.16 -3.57 -1.63
C ALA A 257 -26.71 -2.24 -2.25
N ILE A 258 -26.22 -2.26 -3.51
CA ILE A 258 -25.79 -1.05 -4.21
C ILE A 258 -26.91 -0.59 -5.14
N PRO A 259 -27.50 0.58 -4.92
CA PRO A 259 -28.55 1.11 -5.80
C PRO A 259 -28.01 1.41 -7.19
N SER A 260 -28.89 1.49 -8.19
CA SER A 260 -28.48 1.92 -9.52
C SER A 260 -28.07 3.39 -9.53
N TRP A 261 -27.10 3.74 -10.37
CA TRP A 261 -26.72 5.14 -10.57
C TRP A 261 -27.92 6.01 -10.97
N GLU A 262 -28.76 5.50 -11.86
CA GLU A 262 -29.92 6.23 -12.35
C GLU A 262 -30.98 6.50 -11.27
N SER A 263 -31.03 5.70 -10.20
CA SER A 263 -31.93 5.92 -9.09
C SER A 263 -31.47 7.03 -8.13
N ARG A 264 -30.28 7.57 -8.32
CA ARG A 264 -29.74 8.64 -7.49
C ARG A 264 -30.27 9.99 -7.96
N ASN A 265 -30.55 10.90 -7.03
CA ASN A 265 -30.92 12.28 -7.35
C ASN A 265 -29.66 13.07 -7.82
N ALA A 266 -29.87 14.29 -8.28
CA ALA A 266 -28.80 15.11 -8.86
C ALA A 266 -27.66 15.44 -7.84
N ASP A 267 -28.01 15.69 -6.59
CA ASP A 267 -27.04 16.02 -5.55
C ASP A 267 -26.21 14.82 -5.15
N GLU A 268 -26.86 13.63 -5.02
CA GLU A 268 -26.19 12.35 -4.79
C GLU A 268 -25.24 12.01 -5.93
N LYS A 269 -25.67 12.16 -7.19
CA LYS A 269 -24.81 11.93 -8.37
C LYS A 269 -23.60 12.83 -8.35
N LYS A 270 -23.75 14.11 -8.05
CA LYS A 270 -22.67 15.07 -7.95
C LYS A 270 -21.70 14.71 -6.82
N LEU A 271 -22.23 14.36 -5.64
CA LEU A 271 -21.41 13.97 -4.50
C LEU A 271 -20.59 12.71 -4.79
N TYR A 272 -21.23 11.65 -5.29
CA TYR A 272 -20.55 10.37 -5.53
C TYR A 272 -19.54 10.45 -6.68
N ALA A 273 -19.83 11.23 -7.72
CA ALA A 273 -18.86 11.50 -8.78
C ALA A 273 -17.63 12.22 -8.21
N HIS A 274 -17.84 13.23 -7.36
CA HIS A 274 -16.73 13.95 -6.71
C HIS A 274 -15.93 13.05 -5.74
N MET A 275 -16.58 12.20 -4.96
CA MET A 275 -15.87 11.22 -4.11
C MET A 275 -14.95 10.32 -4.94
N MET A 276 -15.39 9.90 -6.13
CA MET A 276 -14.55 9.10 -7.03
C MET A 276 -13.41 9.91 -7.65
N GLU A 277 -13.61 11.21 -7.92
CA GLU A 277 -12.53 12.12 -8.35
C GLU A 277 -11.45 12.24 -7.28
N VAL A 278 -11.83 12.35 -6.01
CA VAL A 278 -10.90 12.41 -4.87
C VAL A 278 -10.10 11.12 -4.75
N TYR A 279 -10.76 9.96 -4.82
CA TYR A 279 -10.09 8.67 -4.81
C TYR A 279 -9.12 8.51 -6.00
N ALA A 280 -9.54 8.93 -7.19
CA ALA A 280 -8.70 8.87 -8.38
C ALA A 280 -7.47 9.80 -8.27
N GLY A 281 -7.65 10.99 -7.70
CA GLY A 281 -6.56 11.91 -7.39
C GLY A 281 -5.56 11.31 -6.41
N SER A 282 -6.05 10.62 -5.37
CA SER A 282 -5.22 9.91 -4.39
C SER A 282 -4.38 8.82 -5.06
N LEU A 283 -4.99 7.94 -5.85
CA LEU A 283 -4.26 6.85 -6.51
C LEU A 283 -3.23 7.35 -7.52
N ALA A 284 -3.58 8.39 -8.30
CA ALA A 284 -2.65 8.98 -9.25
C ALA A 284 -1.45 9.66 -8.54
N PHE A 285 -1.66 10.24 -7.36
CA PHE A 285 -0.59 10.82 -6.56
C PHE A 285 0.32 9.75 -5.96
N VAL A 286 -0.25 8.65 -5.46
CA VAL A 286 0.52 7.48 -4.99
C VAL A 286 1.37 6.90 -6.12
N ASP A 287 0.80 6.70 -7.32
CA ASP A 287 1.55 6.18 -8.47
C ASP A 287 2.72 7.09 -8.85
N TYR A 288 2.53 8.41 -8.78
CA TYR A 288 3.60 9.38 -9.00
C TYR A 288 4.74 9.21 -7.97
N ASN A 289 4.42 9.12 -6.68
CA ASN A 289 5.43 8.96 -5.63
C ASN A 289 6.13 7.59 -5.70
N ILE A 290 5.42 6.52 -6.04
CA ILE A 290 6.01 5.21 -6.35
C ILE A 290 7.02 5.35 -7.49
N GLY A 291 6.70 6.11 -8.54
CA GLY A 291 7.61 6.37 -9.65
C GLY A 291 8.92 7.04 -9.22
N ARG A 292 8.84 8.00 -8.28
CA ARG A 292 10.01 8.65 -7.70
C ARG A 292 10.91 7.66 -6.94
N VAL A 293 10.30 6.78 -6.13
CA VAL A 293 11.04 5.76 -5.37
C VAL A 293 11.70 4.74 -6.31
N ILE A 294 10.98 4.27 -7.35
CA ILE A 294 11.54 3.35 -8.34
C ILE A 294 12.72 3.99 -9.06
N ALA A 295 12.60 5.25 -9.47
CA ALA A 295 13.71 5.97 -10.12
C ALA A 295 14.99 5.99 -9.26
N ALA A 296 14.86 6.14 -7.94
CA ALA A 296 16.01 6.09 -7.04
C ALA A 296 16.64 4.70 -6.90
N VAL A 297 15.89 3.63 -7.18
CA VAL A 297 16.44 2.26 -7.23
C VAL A 297 17.15 2.01 -8.57
N GLU A 298 16.70 2.66 -9.65
CA GLU A 298 17.27 2.55 -11.00
C GLU A 298 18.55 3.40 -11.18
N GLU A 299 18.85 4.39 -10.28
CA GLU A 299 20.08 5.18 -10.21
C GLU A 299 21.30 4.32 -9.80
#